data_9d474a9eb85f7679d2ffd22ebb3c128e
#
_entry.id   9d474a9eb85f7679d2ffd22ebb3c128e
#
_cell.length_a   1.000
_cell.length_b   1.000
_cell.length_c   1.000
_cell.angle_alpha   90.00
_cell.angle_beta   90.00
_cell.angle_gamma   90.00
#
_symmetry.space_group_name_H-M   'P 1'
#
loop_
_entity.id
_entity.type
_entity.pdbx_description
1 polymer ?
#
loop_
_entity_poly.entity_id
_entity_poly.type
_entity_poly.pdbx_seq_one_letter_code
_entity_poly.pdbx_strand_id
1 'polypeptide(L)'
;GVVRELPYQDASPSSTVGTDAAYGGGEKMTARDGWLYFLKTCWNHAQLCRMDLRGNLEVLCDRPGQISSFAVTQDRIYMTAMRDMHLAELYCLDLKDGGEAQLSHLNDAYHAEHELSRPEYFTFRNRAGIELEGFVLKPAGYEPGKKYPGVLEMHGGPKVVFGEAFHHEMQCLASQGYFVFYTNPRGSDGRGEDFANVT
;
A
#
# COMPACT_ATOMS: atom_id res chain seq x y z
N GLY A 1 12.65 33.97 0.84
CA GLY A 1 13.25 32.71 0.49
C GLY A 1 13.15 32.47 -1.01
N VAL A 2 14.07 31.74 -1.61
CA VAL A 2 14.00 31.36 -3.01
C VAL A 2 13.14 30.08 -3.09
N VAL A 3 12.02 30.15 -3.81
CA VAL A 3 11.24 28.97 -4.17
C VAL A 3 11.90 28.36 -5.39
N ARG A 4 12.28 27.09 -5.32
CA ARG A 4 12.85 26.33 -6.41
C ARG A 4 11.88 25.23 -6.80
N GLU A 5 11.49 25.20 -8.06
CA GLU A 5 10.73 24.10 -8.63
C GLU A 5 11.66 22.90 -8.85
N LEU A 6 11.25 21.74 -8.36
CA LEU A 6 11.95 20.47 -8.59
C LEU A 6 11.35 19.75 -9.79
N PRO A 7 12.09 18.86 -10.47
CA PRO A 7 11.57 18.07 -11.57
C PRO A 7 10.33 17.28 -11.11
N TYR A 8 9.29 17.31 -11.93
CA TYR A 8 8.08 16.55 -11.72
C TYR A 8 8.34 15.04 -11.70
N GLN A 9 7.79 14.34 -10.72
CA GLN A 9 8.07 12.91 -10.49
C GLN A 9 6.91 11.98 -10.89
N ASP A 10 5.87 12.52 -11.56
CA ASP A 10 4.66 11.79 -11.96
C ASP A 10 4.04 10.95 -10.81
N ALA A 11 4.06 11.50 -9.62
CA ALA A 11 3.51 10.88 -8.42
C ALA A 11 3.17 11.92 -7.36
N SER A 12 2.11 11.69 -6.60
CA SER A 12 1.81 12.47 -5.40
C SER A 12 2.78 12.10 -4.27
N PRO A 13 3.29 13.07 -3.49
CA PRO A 13 4.13 12.79 -2.32
C PRO A 13 3.29 12.32 -1.12
N SER A 14 2.47 11.32 -1.33
CA SER A 14 1.59 10.72 -0.32
C SER A 14 1.20 9.32 -0.77
N SER A 15 1.10 8.38 0.16
CA SER A 15 0.52 7.06 -0.15
C SER A 15 -1.00 7.11 -0.07
N THR A 16 -1.65 6.53 -1.07
CA THR A 16 -3.10 6.38 -1.20
C THR A 16 -3.55 4.92 -1.06
N VAL A 17 -2.66 4.01 -0.65
CA VAL A 17 -3.00 2.61 -0.38
C VAL A 17 -4.00 2.57 0.77
N GLY A 18 -5.23 2.17 0.45
CA GLY A 18 -6.36 2.14 1.37
C GLY A 18 -6.35 0.92 2.28
N THR A 19 -6.95 1.11 3.44
CA THR A 19 -7.31 0.05 4.39
C THR A 19 -8.38 0.59 5.33
N ASP A 20 -9.26 -0.26 5.81
CA ASP A 20 -10.27 0.05 6.85
C ASP A 20 -9.74 -0.13 8.27
N ALA A 21 -8.49 -0.59 8.42
CA ALA A 21 -7.85 -0.86 9.71
C ALA A 21 -6.69 0.11 10.04
N ALA A 22 -6.55 1.22 9.29
CA ALA A 22 -5.56 2.25 9.61
C ALA A 22 -6.08 3.19 10.70
N TYR A 23 -5.26 3.43 11.70
CA TYR A 23 -5.57 4.34 12.80
C TYR A 23 -4.59 5.52 12.82
N GLY A 24 -5.16 6.71 12.95
CA GLY A 24 -4.40 7.94 13.13
C GLY A 24 -3.75 8.45 11.87
N GLY A 25 -3.15 9.61 12.02
CA GLY A 25 -2.26 10.23 11.06
C GLY A 25 -0.86 10.29 11.63
N GLY A 26 0.12 10.42 10.76
CA GLY A 26 1.50 10.64 11.12
C GLY A 26 2.22 11.39 10.03
N GLU A 27 3.50 11.59 10.20
CA GLU A 27 4.33 12.25 9.21
C GLU A 27 4.35 11.42 7.92
N LYS A 28 4.05 12.06 6.81
CA LYS A 28 4.07 11.47 5.46
C LYS A 28 5.13 12.12 4.57
N MET A 29 5.69 13.24 5.04
CA MET A 29 6.73 13.99 4.36
C MET A 29 7.54 14.78 5.39
N THR A 30 8.86 14.66 5.37
CA THR A 30 9.75 15.41 6.26
C THR A 30 11.05 15.76 5.56
N ALA A 31 11.66 16.89 5.94
CA ALA A 31 12.95 17.33 5.42
C ALA A 31 14.02 17.13 6.48
N ARG A 32 15.16 16.50 6.11
CA ARG A 32 16.29 16.30 6.99
C ARG A 32 17.59 16.19 6.20
N ASP A 33 18.62 16.88 6.67
CA ASP A 33 20.01 16.78 6.16
C ASP A 33 20.11 16.94 4.62
N GLY A 34 19.34 17.87 4.05
CA GLY A 34 19.33 18.17 2.62
C GLY A 34 18.49 17.20 1.77
N TRP A 35 17.78 16.29 2.39
CA TRP A 35 16.85 15.37 1.76
C TRP A 35 15.41 15.66 2.16
N LEU A 36 14.51 15.49 1.21
CA LEU A 36 13.07 15.40 1.44
C LEU A 36 12.67 13.93 1.42
N TYR A 37 12.16 13.42 2.54
CA TYR A 37 11.62 12.06 2.67
C TYR A 37 10.11 12.12 2.53
N PHE A 38 9.53 11.18 1.79
CA PHE A 38 8.09 11.13 1.57
C PHE A 38 7.62 9.73 1.18
N LEU A 39 6.32 9.50 1.35
CA LEU A 39 5.64 8.32 0.84
C LEU A 39 5.09 8.61 -0.56
N LYS A 40 5.09 7.62 -1.42
CA LYS A 40 4.30 7.65 -2.67
C LYS A 40 3.64 6.30 -2.91
N THR A 41 2.55 6.30 -3.67
CA THR A 41 1.96 5.06 -4.18
C THR A 41 2.71 4.61 -5.44
N CYS A 42 2.99 3.32 -5.52
CA CYS A 42 3.51 2.68 -6.71
C CYS A 42 2.69 1.43 -6.99
N TRP A 43 1.92 1.44 -8.08
CA TRP A 43 0.94 0.39 -8.37
C TRP A 43 -0.01 0.18 -7.18
N ASN A 44 0.20 -0.86 -6.41
CA ASN A 44 -0.68 -1.32 -5.32
C ASN A 44 -0.03 -1.28 -3.94
N HIS A 45 1.10 -0.60 -3.78
CA HIS A 45 1.79 -0.51 -2.50
C HIS A 45 2.41 0.87 -2.23
N ALA A 46 2.76 1.12 -0.98
CA ALA A 46 3.42 2.33 -0.55
C ALA A 46 4.93 2.19 -0.66
N GLN A 47 5.58 3.09 -1.39
CA GLN A 47 7.03 3.27 -1.39
C GLN A 47 7.43 4.38 -0.42
N LEU A 48 8.50 4.16 0.33
CA LEU A 48 9.19 5.22 1.07
C LEU A 48 10.37 5.71 0.22
N CYS A 49 10.38 6.99 -0.07
CA CYS A 49 11.36 7.61 -0.95
C CYS A 49 12.08 8.77 -0.26
N ARG A 50 13.24 9.14 -0.80
CA ARG A 50 13.85 10.45 -0.51
C ARG A 50 14.29 11.13 -1.81
N MET A 51 14.34 12.45 -1.79
CA MET A 51 14.77 13.27 -2.91
C MET A 51 15.71 14.37 -2.44
N ASP A 52 16.80 14.59 -3.16
CA ASP A 52 17.74 15.69 -2.87
C ASP A 52 17.24 17.03 -3.46
N LEU A 53 17.93 18.12 -3.13
CA LEU A 53 17.62 19.46 -3.65
C LEU A 53 17.86 19.63 -5.16
N ARG A 54 18.42 18.63 -5.85
CA ARG A 54 18.58 18.60 -7.30
C ARG A 54 17.45 17.85 -7.99
N GLY A 55 16.60 17.15 -7.22
CA GLY A 55 15.49 16.34 -7.72
C GLY A 55 15.86 14.88 -8.00
N ASN A 56 17.03 14.43 -7.55
CA ASN A 56 17.39 13.01 -7.65
C ASN A 56 16.55 12.21 -6.64
N LEU A 57 15.73 11.31 -7.16
CA LEU A 57 14.85 10.43 -6.37
C LEU A 57 15.55 9.11 -6.06
N GLU A 58 15.43 8.68 -4.83
CA GLU A 58 15.87 7.37 -4.35
C GLU A 58 14.74 6.66 -3.63
N VAL A 59 14.47 5.41 -3.99
CA VAL A 59 13.51 4.54 -3.31
C VAL A 59 14.24 3.81 -2.21
N LEU A 60 13.81 4.03 -0.97
CA LEU A 60 14.42 3.44 0.22
C LEU A 60 13.75 2.15 0.66
N CYS A 61 12.44 2.06 0.44
CA CYS A 61 11.65 0.86 0.71
C CYS A 61 10.60 0.67 -0.38
N ASP A 62 10.61 -0.50 -1.00
CA ASP A 62 9.71 -0.92 -2.09
C ASP A 62 9.04 -2.27 -1.77
N ARG A 63 8.82 -2.52 -0.51
CA ARG A 63 8.18 -3.76 -0.06
C ARG A 63 6.66 -3.66 -0.15
N PRO A 64 5.96 -4.71 -0.65
CA PRO A 64 4.49 -4.74 -0.67
C PRO A 64 3.84 -4.41 0.66
N GLY A 65 2.67 -3.80 0.60
CA GLY A 65 1.88 -3.41 1.75
C GLY A 65 1.67 -1.90 1.86
N GLN A 66 1.26 -1.46 3.04
CA GLN A 66 0.92 -0.07 3.32
C GLN A 66 1.88 0.51 4.35
N ILE A 67 2.27 1.77 4.19
CA ILE A 67 3.00 2.56 5.19
C ILE A 67 2.11 3.74 5.58
N SER A 68 1.76 3.83 6.87
CA SER A 68 0.88 4.87 7.39
C SER A 68 1.63 6.14 7.73
N SER A 69 2.81 6.01 8.30
CA SER A 69 3.65 7.13 8.76
C SER A 69 5.09 6.68 8.97
N PHE A 70 5.99 7.64 9.07
CA PHE A 70 7.40 7.38 9.35
C PHE A 70 8.05 8.52 10.14
N ALA A 71 9.20 8.22 10.74
CA ALA A 71 10.08 9.19 11.40
C ALA A 71 11.52 8.90 11.03
N VAL A 72 12.27 9.95 10.65
CA VAL A 72 13.65 9.85 10.18
C VAL A 72 14.63 10.21 11.28
N THR A 73 15.61 9.35 11.56
CA THR A 73 16.78 9.63 12.40
C THR A 73 18.04 9.79 11.52
N GLN A 74 19.22 9.79 12.12
CA GLN A 74 20.47 9.96 11.39
C GLN A 74 20.79 8.77 10.48
N ASP A 75 20.50 7.54 10.92
CA ASP A 75 20.89 6.29 10.26
C ASP A 75 19.74 5.30 10.08
N ARG A 76 18.53 5.66 10.54
CA ARG A 76 17.36 4.79 10.52
C ARG A 76 16.08 5.55 10.23
N ILE A 77 15.12 4.84 9.67
CA ILE A 77 13.73 5.29 9.56
C ILE A 77 12.86 4.30 10.32
N TYR A 78 12.04 4.83 11.23
CA TYR A 78 10.99 4.07 11.92
C TYR A 78 9.67 4.32 11.22
N MET A 79 8.89 3.28 10.99
CA MET A 79 7.62 3.41 10.28
C MET A 79 6.55 2.49 10.86
N THR A 80 5.30 2.94 10.79
CA THR A 80 4.16 2.07 11.00
C THR A 80 3.70 1.55 9.66
N ALA A 81 3.67 0.23 9.50
CA ALA A 81 3.37 -0.41 8.23
C ALA A 81 2.56 -1.70 8.41
N MET A 82 1.76 -2.01 7.40
CA MET A 82 1.14 -3.32 7.23
C MET A 82 1.97 -4.12 6.24
N ARG A 83 2.34 -5.33 6.61
CA ARG A 83 3.13 -6.26 5.79
C ARG A 83 2.47 -7.63 5.79
N ASP A 84 2.57 -8.34 4.68
CA ASP A 84 2.14 -9.74 4.57
C ASP A 84 0.66 -9.96 4.99
N MET A 85 -0.21 -9.00 4.71
CA MET A 85 -1.63 -8.96 5.14
C MET A 85 -1.85 -8.91 6.66
N HIS A 86 -0.82 -8.58 7.43
CA HIS A 86 -0.96 -8.38 8.87
C HIS A 86 -1.37 -6.93 9.20
N LEU A 87 -1.98 -6.76 10.37
CA LEU A 87 -2.26 -5.46 10.95
C LEU A 87 -0.96 -4.66 11.17
N ALA A 88 -1.11 -3.35 11.32
CA ALA A 88 0.03 -2.45 11.40
C ALA A 88 0.93 -2.73 12.61
N GLU A 89 2.22 -2.79 12.34
CA GLU A 89 3.29 -2.93 13.33
C GLU A 89 4.33 -1.84 13.14
N LEU A 90 5.22 -1.69 14.13
CA LEU A 90 6.37 -0.81 14.04
C LEU A 90 7.52 -1.54 13.35
N TYR A 91 8.10 -0.89 12.35
CA TYR A 91 9.26 -1.36 11.60
C TYR A 91 10.41 -0.35 11.68
N CYS A 92 11.62 -0.85 11.49
CA CYS A 92 12.83 -0.05 11.36
C CYS A 92 13.50 -0.38 10.04
N LEU A 93 13.82 0.64 9.26
CA LEU A 93 14.65 0.55 8.04
C LEU A 93 16.03 1.13 8.36
N ASP A 94 17.08 0.37 8.17
CA ASP A 94 18.47 0.83 8.29
C ASP A 94 18.89 1.52 6.99
N LEU A 95 19.38 2.76 7.08
CA LEU A 95 19.77 3.54 5.90
C LEU A 95 21.13 3.15 5.31
N LYS A 96 21.90 2.29 5.99
CA LYS A 96 23.22 1.86 5.52
C LYS A 96 23.15 0.65 4.60
N ASP A 97 22.32 -0.30 4.94
CA ASP A 97 22.20 -1.57 4.21
C ASP A 97 20.81 -1.82 3.60
N GLY A 98 19.82 -0.96 3.92
CA GLY A 98 18.45 -1.09 3.44
C GLY A 98 17.65 -2.20 4.15
N GLY A 99 18.17 -2.77 5.23
CA GLY A 99 17.51 -3.84 5.97
C GLY A 99 16.27 -3.33 6.71
N GLU A 100 15.12 -3.99 6.50
CA GLU A 100 13.88 -3.73 7.25
C GLU A 100 13.69 -4.80 8.33
N ALA A 101 13.46 -4.37 9.57
CA ALA A 101 13.16 -5.23 10.70
C ALA A 101 11.87 -4.82 11.41
N GLN A 102 11.04 -5.79 11.76
CA GLN A 102 9.86 -5.58 12.61
C GLN A 102 10.32 -5.39 14.07
N LEU A 103 9.78 -4.38 14.73
CA LEU A 103 10.12 -4.02 16.11
C LEU A 103 9.00 -4.30 17.12
N SER A 104 7.76 -4.35 16.67
CA SER A 104 6.62 -4.64 17.54
C SER A 104 5.86 -5.87 17.10
N HIS A 105 5.14 -6.48 18.03
CA HIS A 105 4.36 -7.70 17.90
C HIS A 105 2.99 -7.54 18.57
N LEU A 106 2.37 -6.37 18.34
CA LEU A 106 1.14 -5.97 19.03
C LEU A 106 -0.06 -6.80 18.59
N ASN A 107 -0.02 -7.35 17.39
CA ASN A 107 -1.13 -8.06 16.77
C ASN A 107 -0.89 -9.58 16.65
N ASP A 108 0.21 -10.10 17.21
CA ASP A 108 0.54 -11.54 17.12
C ASP A 108 -0.57 -12.44 17.65
N ALA A 109 -1.19 -12.06 18.79
CA ALA A 109 -2.30 -12.83 19.36
C ALA A 109 -3.50 -12.89 18.40
N TYR A 110 -3.85 -11.78 17.77
CA TYR A 110 -4.92 -11.73 16.77
C TYR A 110 -4.62 -12.66 15.59
N HIS A 111 -3.39 -12.60 15.06
CA HIS A 111 -2.98 -13.42 13.91
C HIS A 111 -2.83 -14.91 14.25
N ALA A 112 -2.56 -15.24 15.51
CA ALA A 112 -2.53 -16.63 16.00
C ALA A 112 -3.94 -17.23 16.14
N GLU A 113 -4.95 -16.41 16.41
CA GLU A 113 -6.34 -16.83 16.61
C GLU A 113 -7.18 -16.81 15.34
N HIS A 114 -6.75 -16.07 14.29
CA HIS A 114 -7.54 -15.84 13.08
C HIS A 114 -6.76 -16.26 11.82
N GLU A 115 -7.32 -17.18 11.06
CA GLU A 115 -6.83 -17.52 9.74
C GLU A 115 -7.25 -16.44 8.75
N LEU A 116 -6.28 -15.78 8.11
CA LEU A 116 -6.52 -14.74 7.13
C LEU A 116 -6.44 -15.29 5.71
N SER A 117 -7.39 -14.90 4.87
CA SER A 117 -7.31 -15.13 3.42
C SER A 117 -6.24 -14.24 2.82
N ARG A 118 -5.35 -14.83 1.99
CA ARG A 118 -4.32 -14.08 1.25
C ARG A 118 -4.82 -13.74 -0.14
N PRO A 119 -4.59 -12.52 -0.64
CA PRO A 119 -5.01 -12.15 -1.97
C PRO A 119 -4.17 -12.87 -3.03
N GLU A 120 -4.84 -13.35 -4.06
CA GLU A 120 -4.20 -13.78 -5.31
C GLU A 120 -4.25 -12.61 -6.29
N TYR A 121 -3.09 -12.16 -6.73
CA TYR A 121 -2.92 -11.08 -7.70
C TYR A 121 -3.15 -11.60 -9.13
N PHE A 122 -3.83 -10.80 -9.96
CA PHE A 122 -3.99 -11.06 -11.38
C PHE A 122 -4.05 -9.76 -12.18
N THR A 123 -3.77 -9.83 -13.46
CA THR A 123 -3.97 -8.72 -14.40
C THR A 123 -4.98 -9.10 -15.47
N PHE A 124 -5.66 -8.11 -16.00
CA PHE A 124 -6.60 -8.27 -17.12
C PHE A 124 -6.64 -7.02 -17.98
N ARG A 125 -7.14 -7.13 -19.21
CA ARG A 125 -7.32 -5.98 -20.08
C ARG A 125 -8.80 -5.61 -20.15
N ASN A 126 -9.09 -4.32 -19.99
CA ASN A 126 -10.42 -3.80 -20.20
C ASN A 126 -10.77 -3.71 -21.70
N ARG A 127 -11.99 -3.29 -22.03
CA ARG A 127 -12.43 -3.16 -23.43
C ARG A 127 -11.64 -2.17 -24.27
N ALA A 128 -10.97 -1.20 -23.64
CA ALA A 128 -10.06 -0.26 -24.30
C ALA A 128 -8.62 -0.77 -24.44
N GLY A 129 -8.34 -2.05 -24.08
CA GLY A 129 -7.02 -2.65 -24.14
C GLY A 129 -6.08 -2.26 -23.01
N ILE A 130 -6.55 -1.46 -22.05
CA ILE A 130 -5.75 -0.99 -20.91
C ILE A 130 -5.61 -2.14 -19.91
N GLU A 131 -4.38 -2.44 -19.52
CA GLU A 131 -4.10 -3.42 -18.48
C GLU A 131 -4.49 -2.87 -17.10
N LEU A 132 -5.26 -3.65 -16.38
CA LEU A 132 -5.70 -3.39 -15.02
C LEU A 132 -5.21 -4.52 -14.11
N GLU A 133 -5.04 -4.20 -12.85
CA GLU A 133 -4.72 -5.17 -11.80
C GLU A 133 -5.96 -5.48 -10.96
N GLY A 134 -5.96 -6.66 -10.41
CA GLY A 134 -6.99 -7.11 -9.49
C GLY A 134 -6.46 -8.13 -8.51
N PHE A 135 -7.26 -8.33 -7.51
CA PHE A 135 -7.00 -9.26 -6.42
C PHE A 135 -8.23 -10.08 -6.14
N VAL A 136 -8.04 -11.29 -5.65
CA VAL A 136 -9.12 -12.15 -5.18
C VAL A 136 -8.75 -12.79 -3.84
N LEU A 137 -9.60 -12.63 -2.84
CA LEU A 137 -9.56 -13.43 -1.62
C LEU A 137 -10.45 -14.64 -1.79
N LYS A 138 -9.93 -15.82 -1.52
CA LYS A 138 -10.71 -17.05 -1.46
C LYS A 138 -11.45 -17.14 -0.13
N PRO A 139 -12.66 -17.74 -0.13
CA PRO A 139 -13.36 -17.98 1.13
C PRO A 139 -12.56 -18.92 2.04
N ALA A 140 -12.71 -18.73 3.34
CA ALA A 140 -12.17 -19.66 4.32
C ALA A 140 -12.68 -21.07 4.05
N GLY A 141 -11.80 -22.07 4.13
CA GLY A 141 -12.14 -23.45 3.81
C GLY A 141 -12.47 -23.69 2.33
N TYR A 142 -11.91 -22.90 1.41
CA TYR A 142 -12.12 -23.07 -0.03
C TYR A 142 -11.78 -24.48 -0.52
N GLU A 143 -12.72 -25.09 -1.25
CA GLU A 143 -12.55 -26.39 -1.88
C GLU A 143 -12.70 -26.24 -3.41
N PRO A 144 -11.71 -26.68 -4.21
CA PRO A 144 -11.79 -26.64 -5.68
C PRO A 144 -13.05 -27.37 -6.19
N GLY A 145 -13.72 -26.77 -7.19
CA GLY A 145 -14.91 -27.35 -7.81
C GLY A 145 -16.23 -27.04 -7.12
N LYS A 146 -16.23 -26.52 -5.89
CA LYS A 146 -17.43 -25.96 -5.28
C LYS A 146 -17.73 -24.56 -5.81
N LYS A 147 -19.01 -24.19 -5.81
CA LYS A 147 -19.48 -22.84 -6.16
C LYS A 147 -19.66 -22.02 -4.88
N TYR A 148 -19.17 -20.80 -4.90
CA TYR A 148 -19.27 -19.84 -3.82
C TYR A 148 -19.87 -18.53 -4.33
N PRO A 149 -20.57 -17.76 -3.51
CA PRO A 149 -20.96 -16.40 -3.87
C PRO A 149 -19.72 -15.50 -3.98
N GLY A 150 -19.83 -14.46 -4.81
CA GLY A 150 -18.74 -13.48 -4.97
C GLY A 150 -19.22 -12.07 -4.67
N VAL A 151 -18.36 -11.28 -4.07
CA VAL A 151 -18.52 -9.84 -3.81
C VAL A 151 -17.45 -9.10 -4.58
N LEU A 152 -17.81 -8.01 -5.25
CA LEU A 152 -16.89 -7.08 -5.87
C LEU A 152 -16.80 -5.85 -4.98
N GLU A 153 -15.62 -5.61 -4.41
CA GLU A 153 -15.31 -4.40 -3.68
C GLU A 153 -14.76 -3.33 -4.62
N MET A 154 -15.30 -2.13 -4.51
CA MET A 154 -14.92 -0.97 -5.31
C MET A 154 -14.50 0.17 -4.40
N HIS A 155 -13.24 0.60 -4.51
CA HIS A 155 -12.81 1.80 -3.78
C HIS A 155 -13.40 3.07 -4.39
N GLY A 156 -13.57 4.09 -3.56
CA GLY A 156 -13.89 5.44 -3.98
C GLY A 156 -12.67 6.35 -4.03
N GLY A 157 -12.92 7.67 -4.02
CA GLY A 157 -11.89 8.54 -3.67
C GLY A 157 -11.35 9.60 -4.62
N PRO A 158 -11.29 9.60 -5.92
CA PRO A 158 -11.01 8.51 -6.87
C PRO A 158 -9.59 7.92 -6.75
N LYS A 159 -8.60 8.65 -6.28
CA LYS A 159 -7.18 8.26 -6.27
C LYS A 159 -6.77 7.28 -5.17
N VAL A 160 -7.69 6.52 -4.58
CA VAL A 160 -7.38 5.42 -3.66
C VAL A 160 -6.87 4.22 -4.45
N VAL A 161 -6.11 3.37 -3.80
CA VAL A 161 -5.55 2.14 -4.37
C VAL A 161 -5.77 1.00 -3.38
N PHE A 162 -6.29 -0.12 -3.86
CA PHE A 162 -6.24 -1.38 -3.14
C PHE A 162 -4.89 -2.07 -3.36
N GLY A 163 -4.39 -2.73 -2.32
CA GLY A 163 -3.14 -3.47 -2.37
C GLY A 163 -3.10 -4.63 -1.40
N GLU A 164 -1.90 -5.12 -1.13
CA GLU A 164 -1.65 -6.17 -0.15
C GLU A 164 -1.62 -5.59 1.28
N ALA A 165 -2.63 -4.81 1.64
CA ALA A 165 -2.85 -4.31 3.00
C ALA A 165 -4.02 -5.05 3.65
N PHE A 166 -3.96 -5.21 4.97
CA PHE A 166 -5.07 -5.81 5.71
C PHE A 166 -6.33 -4.96 5.55
N HIS A 167 -7.45 -5.63 5.23
CA HIS A 167 -8.77 -5.03 5.11
C HIS A 167 -9.77 -5.88 5.91
N HIS A 168 -10.27 -5.34 7.00
CA HIS A 168 -11.10 -6.10 7.94
C HIS A 168 -12.40 -6.57 7.29
N GLU A 169 -13.10 -5.67 6.59
CA GLU A 169 -14.35 -6.00 5.90
C GLU A 169 -14.16 -7.14 4.89
N MET A 170 -13.11 -7.08 4.08
CA MET A 170 -12.81 -8.12 3.10
C MET A 170 -12.49 -9.47 3.75
N GLN A 171 -11.77 -9.47 4.89
CA GLN A 171 -11.50 -10.67 5.66
C GLN A 171 -12.77 -11.25 6.27
N CYS A 172 -13.67 -10.41 6.79
CA CYS A 172 -14.97 -10.84 7.29
C CYS A 172 -15.82 -11.49 6.18
N LEU A 173 -15.88 -10.91 4.99
CA LEU A 173 -16.59 -11.49 3.86
C LEU A 173 -16.00 -12.85 3.45
N ALA A 174 -14.67 -12.94 3.34
CA ALA A 174 -14.00 -14.20 3.03
C ALA A 174 -14.25 -15.28 4.11
N SER A 175 -14.26 -14.91 5.40
CA SER A 175 -14.57 -15.82 6.50
C SER A 175 -16.02 -16.33 6.49
N GLN A 176 -16.94 -15.56 5.89
CA GLN A 176 -18.34 -15.94 5.71
C GLN A 176 -18.60 -16.75 4.42
N GLY A 177 -17.55 -17.15 3.72
CA GLY A 177 -17.67 -18.03 2.56
C GLY A 177 -17.80 -17.32 1.21
N TYR A 178 -17.48 -16.04 1.11
CA TYR A 178 -17.50 -15.29 -0.14
C TYR A 178 -16.12 -15.26 -0.79
N PHE A 179 -16.09 -15.34 -2.13
CA PHE A 179 -14.97 -14.78 -2.89
C PHE A 179 -15.08 -13.25 -2.84
N VAL A 180 -13.97 -12.58 -2.52
CA VAL A 180 -13.91 -11.11 -2.54
C VAL A 180 -12.97 -10.68 -3.65
N PHE A 181 -13.51 -9.98 -4.64
CA PHE A 181 -12.77 -9.42 -5.77
C PHE A 181 -12.61 -7.92 -5.58
N TYR A 182 -11.42 -7.40 -5.86
CA TYR A 182 -11.18 -5.96 -5.86
C TYR A 182 -10.13 -5.59 -6.90
N THR A 183 -10.24 -4.38 -7.45
CA THR A 183 -9.42 -3.94 -8.59
C THR A 183 -9.06 -2.47 -8.44
N ASN A 184 -7.99 -2.05 -9.13
CA ASN A 184 -7.60 -0.66 -9.30
C ASN A 184 -7.93 -0.22 -10.73
N PRO A 185 -9.12 0.37 -10.97
CA PRO A 185 -9.52 0.87 -12.28
C PRO A 185 -8.77 2.15 -12.63
N ARG A 186 -8.93 2.64 -13.88
CA ARG A 186 -8.48 3.98 -14.25
C ARG A 186 -9.13 5.01 -13.31
N GLY A 187 -8.34 5.99 -12.88
CA GLY A 187 -8.69 6.92 -11.81
C GLY A 187 -8.01 6.60 -10.48
N SER A 188 -7.50 5.36 -10.30
CA SER A 188 -6.64 5.02 -9.16
C SER A 188 -5.25 5.65 -9.31
N ASP A 189 -4.58 5.89 -8.18
CA ASP A 189 -3.20 6.37 -8.11
C ASP A 189 -2.17 5.26 -8.44
N GLY A 190 -0.89 5.59 -8.33
CA GLY A 190 0.24 4.64 -8.39
C GLY A 190 0.75 4.29 -9.78
N ARG A 191 0.10 4.80 -10.86
CA ARG A 191 0.45 4.50 -12.25
C ARG A 191 0.61 5.76 -13.11
N GLY A 192 0.93 6.89 -12.47
CA GLY A 192 1.11 8.18 -13.10
C GLY A 192 -0.20 8.93 -13.37
N GLU A 193 -0.06 10.21 -13.76
CA GLU A 193 -1.20 11.12 -13.95
C GLU A 193 -2.12 10.72 -15.08
N ASP A 194 -1.60 10.18 -16.18
CA ASP A 194 -2.42 9.73 -17.31
C ASP A 194 -3.38 8.60 -16.92
N PHE A 195 -3.02 7.80 -15.93
CA PHE A 195 -3.89 6.75 -15.40
C PHE A 195 -4.85 7.28 -14.36
N ALA A 196 -4.40 8.22 -13.52
CA ALA A 196 -5.15 8.76 -12.39
C ALA A 196 -6.15 9.86 -12.79
N ASN A 197 -5.87 10.66 -13.81
CA ASN A 197 -6.69 11.80 -14.25
C ASN A 197 -7.60 11.43 -15.44
N VAL A 198 -8.65 10.66 -15.18
CA VAL A 198 -9.59 10.19 -16.22
C VAL A 198 -11.00 10.79 -16.11
N THR A 199 -11.16 11.77 -15.26
CA THR A 199 -12.41 12.55 -15.08
C THR A 199 -12.29 13.93 -15.70
#